data_ac0c10a24af6f8eaf06292d039b0cc87
#
_entry.id   ac0c10a24af6f8eaf06292d039b0cc87
#
_cell.length_a   1.000
_cell.length_b   1.000
_cell.length_c   1.000
_cell.angle_alpha   90.00
_cell.angle_beta   90.00
_cell.angle_gamma   90.00
#
_symmetry.space_group_name_H-M   'P 1'
#
loop_
_entity.id
_entity.type
_entity.pdbx_description
1 polymer ?
#
loop_
_entity_poly.entity_id
_entity_poly.type
_entity_poly.pdbx_seq_one_letter_code
_entity_poly.pdbx_strand_id
1 'polypeptide(L)'
;LKLKCKHILLSYDKAENSSHERPLGAAMKEAEDLIIKLKKGEISFADAAAKNSSCASGPRHGGDLGWFEEERMHPDFSNAIKVIGIDTIGPPVITPWGVHIILRTG
;
A
#
# COMPACT_ATOMS: atom_id res chain seq x y z
N LEU A 1 -19.34 1.57 6.71
CA LEU A 1 -18.82 2.23 5.52
C LEU A 1 -17.93 1.29 4.72
N LYS A 2 -18.23 1.12 3.45
CA LYS A 2 -17.40 0.30 2.55
C LYS A 2 -16.39 1.16 1.81
N LEU A 3 -15.17 0.64 1.70
CA LEU A 3 -14.07 1.27 0.99
C LEU A 3 -13.50 0.30 -0.04
N LYS A 4 -12.88 0.84 -1.08
CA LYS A 4 -12.20 0.05 -2.10
C LYS A 4 -10.86 0.69 -2.41
N CYS A 5 -9.80 -0.13 -2.47
CA CYS A 5 -8.48 0.38 -2.80
C CYS A 5 -7.59 -0.70 -3.41
N LYS A 6 -6.50 -0.23 -3.99
CA LYS A 6 -5.33 -1.04 -4.31
C LYS A 6 -4.21 -0.61 -3.38
N HIS A 7 -3.36 -1.53 -2.96
CA HIS A 7 -2.22 -1.18 -2.12
C HIS A 7 -0.97 -1.97 -2.47
N ILE A 8 0.16 -1.41 -2.07
CA ILE A 8 1.47 -2.06 -2.11
C ILE A 8 2.00 -2.03 -0.68
N LEU A 9 2.33 -3.20 -0.12
CA LEU A 9 2.90 -3.31 1.22
C LEU A 9 4.41 -3.48 1.13
N LEU A 10 5.15 -2.53 1.70
CA LEU A 10 6.60 -2.62 1.84
C LEU A 10 6.93 -2.93 3.30
N SER A 11 7.23 -4.19 3.57
CA SER A 11 7.55 -4.64 4.90
C SER A 11 8.93 -4.16 5.35
N TYR A 12 9.17 -4.09 6.65
CA TYR A 12 10.46 -3.72 7.23
C TYR A 12 10.84 -4.73 8.34
N ASP A 13 12.06 -4.63 8.86
CA ASP A 13 12.65 -5.67 9.73
C ASP A 13 11.84 -5.96 11.00
N LYS A 14 11.17 -4.95 11.58
CA LYS A 14 10.38 -5.08 12.80
C LYS A 14 8.87 -5.15 12.56
N ALA A 15 8.44 -5.22 11.29
CA ALA A 15 7.01 -5.36 10.98
C ALA A 15 6.52 -6.76 11.31
N GLU A 16 5.23 -6.88 11.62
CA GLU A 16 4.61 -8.18 11.88
C GLU A 16 4.66 -9.07 10.63
N ASN A 17 5.00 -10.34 10.83
CA ASN A 17 5.10 -11.34 9.77
C ASN A 17 6.10 -10.97 8.65
N SER A 18 7.09 -10.12 8.97
CA SER A 18 8.07 -9.69 8.00
C SER A 18 9.21 -10.70 7.87
N SER A 19 9.60 -10.98 6.61
CA SER A 19 10.84 -11.68 6.29
C SER A 19 11.91 -10.72 5.73
N HIS A 20 11.61 -9.42 5.68
CA HIS A 20 12.52 -8.40 5.17
C HIS A 20 13.46 -7.88 6.25
N GLU A 21 14.70 -7.59 5.87
CA GLU A 21 15.71 -7.05 6.77
C GLU A 21 15.89 -5.54 6.65
N ARG A 22 15.22 -4.89 5.69
CA ARG A 22 15.37 -3.43 5.52
C ARG A 22 14.77 -2.67 6.69
N PRO A 23 15.40 -1.59 7.15
CA PRO A 23 14.84 -0.76 8.21
C PRO A 23 13.65 0.06 7.70
N LEU A 24 12.84 0.56 8.64
CA LEU A 24 11.65 1.37 8.32
C LEU A 24 11.99 2.57 7.44
N GLY A 25 13.08 3.26 7.71
CA GLY A 25 13.50 4.42 6.91
C GLY A 25 13.74 4.07 5.45
N ALA A 26 14.35 2.91 5.18
CA ALA A 26 14.57 2.42 3.82
C ALA A 26 13.23 2.07 3.13
N ALA A 27 12.30 1.44 3.85
CA ALA A 27 10.97 1.13 3.32
C ALA A 27 10.19 2.42 3.00
N MET A 28 10.28 3.44 3.84
CA MET A 28 9.65 4.74 3.60
C MET A 28 10.21 5.42 2.36
N LYS A 29 11.53 5.44 2.20
CA LYS A 29 12.18 6.03 1.02
C LYS A 29 11.77 5.30 -0.26
N GLU A 30 11.74 3.98 -0.22
CA GLU A 30 11.31 3.16 -1.36
C GLU A 30 9.85 3.44 -1.72
N ALA A 31 8.97 3.60 -0.72
CA ALA A 31 7.58 3.97 -0.94
C ALA A 31 7.45 5.33 -1.61
N GLU A 32 8.20 6.33 -1.14
CA GLU A 32 8.18 7.67 -1.73
C GLU A 32 8.66 7.65 -3.17
N ASP A 33 9.74 6.93 -3.48
CA ASP A 33 10.27 6.80 -4.84
C ASP A 33 9.27 6.09 -5.76
N LEU A 34 8.60 5.04 -5.29
CA LEU A 34 7.56 4.34 -6.05
C LEU A 34 6.35 5.23 -6.32
N ILE A 35 5.91 6.03 -5.35
CA ILE A 35 4.79 6.95 -5.53
C ILE A 35 5.11 7.96 -6.64
N ILE A 36 6.33 8.48 -6.67
CA ILE A 36 6.76 9.40 -7.74
C ILE A 36 6.65 8.72 -9.10
N LYS A 37 7.16 7.51 -9.24
CA LYS A 37 7.11 6.76 -10.51
C LYS A 37 5.67 6.44 -10.93
N LEU A 38 4.82 6.06 -9.98
CA LEU A 38 3.42 5.77 -10.24
C LEU A 38 2.68 7.02 -10.72
N LYS A 39 2.90 8.17 -10.10
CA LYS A 39 2.27 9.44 -10.49
C LYS A 39 2.74 9.94 -11.84
N LYS A 40 3.96 9.63 -12.23
CA LYS A 40 4.51 9.96 -13.56
C LYS A 40 4.09 8.99 -14.65
N GLY A 41 3.46 7.88 -14.30
CA GLY A 41 3.09 6.84 -15.25
C GLY A 41 4.25 5.99 -15.74
N GLU A 42 5.39 6.00 -15.06
CA GLU A 42 6.56 5.21 -15.44
C GLU A 42 6.37 3.72 -15.19
N ILE A 43 5.50 3.36 -14.25
CA ILE A 43 5.16 1.98 -13.93
C ILE A 43 3.68 1.92 -13.58
N SER A 44 2.99 0.83 -13.97
CA SER A 44 1.60 0.63 -13.58
C SER A 44 1.51 0.19 -12.12
N PHE A 45 0.39 0.47 -11.45
CA PHE A 45 0.19 0.06 -10.07
C PHE A 45 0.25 -1.46 -9.93
N ALA A 46 -0.37 -2.19 -10.87
CA ALA A 46 -0.37 -3.66 -10.87
C ALA A 46 1.06 -4.22 -10.95
N ASP A 47 1.90 -3.69 -11.83
CA ASP A 47 3.28 -4.14 -11.98
C ASP A 47 4.11 -3.80 -10.74
N ALA A 48 3.95 -2.61 -10.20
CA ALA A 48 4.64 -2.20 -8.97
C ALA A 48 4.26 -3.09 -7.79
N ALA A 49 2.98 -3.41 -7.66
CA ALA A 49 2.48 -4.31 -6.62
C ALA A 49 3.04 -5.72 -6.78
N ALA A 50 3.01 -6.27 -7.99
CA ALA A 50 3.50 -7.62 -8.26
C ALA A 50 4.99 -7.76 -7.93
N LYS A 51 5.80 -6.74 -8.23
CA LYS A 51 7.26 -6.76 -8.01
C LYS A 51 7.68 -6.45 -6.57
N ASN A 52 6.95 -5.58 -5.88
CA ASN A 52 7.43 -4.97 -4.64
C ASN A 52 6.57 -5.28 -3.42
N SER A 53 5.31 -5.64 -3.59
CA SER A 53 4.42 -5.83 -2.45
C SER A 53 4.72 -7.11 -1.68
N SER A 54 4.78 -6.99 -0.35
CA SER A 54 4.87 -8.15 0.55
C SER A 54 3.51 -8.80 0.79
N CYS A 55 2.42 -8.16 0.36
CA CYS A 55 1.07 -8.68 0.48
C CYS A 55 0.74 -9.62 -0.68
N ALA A 56 0.05 -10.73 -0.40
CA ALA A 56 -0.34 -11.71 -1.42
C ALA A 56 -1.21 -11.12 -2.54
N SER A 57 -1.92 -10.02 -2.29
CA SER A 57 -2.71 -9.32 -3.31
C SER A 57 -1.84 -8.72 -4.42
N GLY A 58 -0.55 -8.45 -4.15
CA GLY A 58 0.37 -7.89 -5.14
C GLY A 58 0.51 -8.78 -6.37
N PRO A 59 1.08 -9.99 -6.24
CA PRO A 59 1.25 -10.88 -7.39
C PRO A 59 -0.05 -11.47 -7.94
N ARG A 60 -1.09 -11.60 -7.10
CA ARG A 60 -2.35 -12.24 -7.53
C ARG A 60 -3.34 -11.29 -8.16
N HIS A 61 -3.44 -10.06 -7.65
CA HIS A 61 -4.51 -9.12 -8.01
C HIS A 61 -4.01 -7.71 -8.32
N GLY A 62 -2.70 -7.53 -8.56
CA GLY A 62 -2.14 -6.21 -8.81
C GLY A 62 -2.33 -5.23 -7.64
N GLY A 63 -2.42 -5.78 -6.43
CA GLY A 63 -2.65 -5.00 -5.21
C GLY A 63 -4.11 -4.70 -4.90
N ASP A 64 -5.04 -5.11 -5.75
CA ASP A 64 -6.47 -4.81 -5.57
C ASP A 64 -7.05 -5.64 -4.41
N LEU A 65 -7.59 -4.94 -3.40
CA LEU A 65 -8.23 -5.56 -2.25
C LEU A 65 -9.75 -5.71 -2.42
N GLY A 66 -10.33 -5.10 -3.47
CA GLY A 66 -11.77 -5.07 -3.65
C GLY A 66 -12.48 -4.24 -2.60
N TRP A 67 -13.80 -4.40 -2.48
CA TRP A 67 -14.59 -3.74 -1.47
C TRP A 67 -14.45 -4.40 -0.11
N PHE A 68 -14.34 -3.60 0.95
CA PHE A 68 -14.28 -4.10 2.33
C PHE A 68 -14.95 -3.11 3.28
N GLU A 69 -15.44 -3.63 4.41
CA GLU A 69 -15.91 -2.79 5.51
C GLU A 69 -14.71 -2.16 6.21
N GLU A 70 -14.80 -0.87 6.57
CA GLU A 70 -13.68 -0.16 7.19
C GLU A 70 -13.15 -0.83 8.47
N GLU A 71 -14.02 -1.51 9.20
CA GLU A 71 -13.66 -2.18 10.45
C GLU A 71 -12.82 -3.45 10.26
N ARG A 72 -12.76 -3.96 9.04
CA ARG A 72 -11.98 -5.17 8.73
C ARG A 72 -10.48 -4.94 8.64
N MET A 73 -10.08 -3.70 8.45
CA MET A 73 -8.67 -3.33 8.31
C MET A 73 -8.21 -2.58 9.56
N HIS A 74 -6.88 -2.52 9.75
CA HIS A 74 -6.33 -1.72 10.83
C HIS A 74 -6.83 -0.28 10.73
N PRO A 75 -7.20 0.37 11.87
CA PRO A 75 -7.74 1.73 11.85
C PRO A 75 -6.85 2.75 11.13
N ASP A 76 -5.54 2.66 11.26
CA ASP A 76 -4.61 3.55 10.58
C ASP A 76 -4.72 3.43 9.06
N PHE A 77 -4.92 2.21 8.56
CA PHE A 77 -5.10 1.94 7.13
C PHE A 77 -6.44 2.52 6.64
N SER A 78 -7.55 2.18 7.30
CA SER A 78 -8.88 2.63 6.90
C SER A 78 -9.04 4.15 7.00
N ASN A 79 -8.53 4.76 8.07
CA ASN A 79 -8.58 6.20 8.24
C ASN A 79 -7.78 6.94 7.17
N ALA A 80 -6.64 6.38 6.76
CA ALA A 80 -5.83 6.95 5.69
C ALA A 80 -6.59 6.94 4.36
N ILE A 81 -7.29 5.85 4.03
CA ILE A 81 -8.08 5.76 2.79
C ILE A 81 -9.17 6.84 2.75
N LYS A 82 -9.85 7.08 3.86
CA LYS A 82 -10.97 8.04 3.92
C LYS A 82 -10.57 9.47 3.55
N VAL A 83 -9.31 9.84 3.75
CA VAL A 83 -8.82 11.19 3.42
C VAL A 83 -8.16 11.28 2.05
N ILE A 84 -8.03 10.15 1.36
CA ILE A 84 -7.52 10.12 -0.02
C ILE A 84 -8.71 10.28 -0.97
N GLY A 85 -8.56 11.11 -1.99
CA GLY A 85 -9.58 11.23 -3.05
C GLY A 85 -9.69 9.95 -3.88
N ILE A 86 -10.87 9.67 -4.42
CA ILE A 86 -11.07 8.52 -5.32
C ILE A 86 -10.16 8.67 -6.54
N ASP A 87 -9.56 7.56 -6.97
CA ASP A 87 -8.59 7.48 -8.06
C ASP A 87 -7.29 8.25 -7.79
N THR A 88 -6.97 8.48 -6.52
CA THR A 88 -5.78 9.21 -6.10
C THR A 88 -4.88 8.34 -5.24
N ILE A 89 -3.56 8.49 -5.42
CA ILE A 89 -2.56 7.87 -4.56
C ILE A 89 -2.24 8.83 -3.42
N GLY A 90 -2.37 8.34 -2.17
CA GLY A 90 -2.05 9.12 -0.99
C GLY A 90 -0.58 9.04 -0.59
N PRO A 91 -0.20 9.71 0.51
CA PRO A 91 1.14 9.57 1.08
C PRO A 91 1.34 8.18 1.68
N PRO A 92 2.60 7.75 1.94
CA PRO A 92 2.87 6.47 2.60
C PRO A 92 2.19 6.38 3.96
N VAL A 93 1.65 5.20 4.28
CA VAL A 93 0.95 4.94 5.54
C VAL A 93 1.68 3.83 6.29
N ILE A 94 2.03 4.06 7.55
CA ILE A 94 2.70 3.08 8.39
C ILE A 94 1.67 2.33 9.24
N THR A 95 1.71 1.00 9.18
CA THR A 95 0.94 0.12 10.06
C THR A 95 1.88 -0.92 10.68
N PRO A 96 1.43 -1.76 11.63
CA PRO A 96 2.29 -2.82 12.18
C PRO A 96 2.87 -3.79 11.14
N TRP A 97 2.23 -3.93 9.97
CA TRP A 97 2.70 -4.84 8.92
C TRP A 97 3.71 -4.22 7.97
N GLY A 98 3.80 -2.90 7.91
CA GLY A 98 4.76 -2.23 7.05
C GLY A 98 4.30 -0.87 6.58
N VAL A 99 4.91 -0.42 5.47
CA VAL A 99 4.58 0.85 4.80
C VAL A 99 3.66 0.56 3.63
N HIS A 100 2.50 1.20 3.59
CA HIS A 100 1.53 1.01 2.52
C HIS A 100 1.54 2.18 1.54
N ILE A 101 1.50 1.85 0.26
CA ILE A 101 1.16 2.79 -0.82
C ILE A 101 -0.28 2.47 -1.20
N ILE A 102 -1.17 3.45 -1.12
CA ILE A 102 -2.60 3.24 -1.30
C ILE A 102 -3.12 4.08 -2.46
N LEU A 103 -3.82 3.41 -3.40
CA LEU A 103 -4.63 4.03 -4.45
C LEU A 103 -6.10 3.79 -4.10
N ARG A 104 -6.83 4.83 -3.73
CA ARG A 104 -8.26 4.69 -3.43
C ARG A 104 -9.06 4.54 -4.72
N THR A 105 -9.88 3.51 -4.82
CA THR A 105 -10.73 3.24 -6.00
C THR A 105 -12.22 3.34 -5.71
N GLY A 106 -12.59 3.40 -4.45
CA GLY A 106 -14.01 3.54 -4.10
C GLY A 106 -14.29 3.87 -2.64
#